data_05788eb6ea4e483cc4fbc4944d889800
#
_entry.id   05788eb6ea4e483cc4fbc4944d889800
#
_cell.length_a   1.000
_cell.length_b   1.000
_cell.length_c   1.000
_cell.angle_alpha   90.00
_cell.angle_beta   90.00
_cell.angle_gamma   90.00
#
_symmetry.space_group_name_H-M   'P 1'
#
loop_
_entity.id
_entity.type
_entity.pdbx_description
1 polymer ?
#
loop_
_entity_poly.entity_id
_entity_poly.type
_entity_poly.pdbx_seq_one_letter_code
_entity_poly.pdbx_strand_id
1 'polypeptide(L)'
;MLLFCISCKKDVKNRVSSSTSNQYIVILGTAQDGGFPHIGCQRQCCSNFYEGISSKQKVVSLGLVDKEADMKFLFEATPDMTTQLDDLERNHLKSQRVIDGVFLTHAHIGHYAGLMYFGREALGKKDITVYAMPKMRAFLQNNGPWSQLVTLENIIFSHLKADSTVAITKSLDVTPFLVPHRDEFSETVGFKIRGKNRSALFIPDINKWQLWEKNIVEEVKQVDYAFLDATFLKDGEINRPMSEVPHPFIEETMQLFENESKELKNRVIFVHFNHTNPVLQPDSKERAFIEEKGFRAASEGDIYDM
;
A
#
# COMPACT_ATOMS: atom_id res chain seq x y z
N MET A 1 -3.05 40.41 -36.92
CA MET A 1 -2.11 40.24 -35.77
C MET A 1 -2.66 39.04 -34.94
N LEU A 2 -2.16 37.83 -35.25
CA LEU A 2 -2.55 36.61 -34.55
C LEU A 2 -1.68 36.49 -33.29
N LEU A 3 -2.31 36.56 -32.12
CA LEU A 3 -1.66 36.19 -30.86
C LEU A 3 -1.67 34.64 -30.74
N PHE A 4 -0.48 34.06 -30.82
CA PHE A 4 -0.26 32.67 -30.41
C PHE A 4 -0.16 32.63 -28.88
N CYS A 5 -1.20 32.11 -28.19
CA CYS A 5 -1.10 31.71 -26.79
C CYS A 5 -0.30 30.40 -26.73
N ILE A 6 0.98 30.51 -26.35
CA ILE A 6 1.82 29.34 -26.00
C ILE A 6 1.34 28.90 -24.59
N SER A 7 0.50 27.85 -24.55
CA SER A 7 0.20 27.15 -23.32
C SER A 7 1.44 26.35 -22.90
N CYS A 8 2.20 26.85 -21.94
CA CYS A 8 3.23 26.06 -21.25
C CYS A 8 2.55 24.96 -20.43
N LYS A 9 2.44 23.76 -20.97
CA LYS A 9 2.24 22.57 -20.13
C LYS A 9 3.48 22.45 -19.24
N LYS A 10 3.32 22.66 -17.94
CA LYS A 10 4.32 22.22 -16.96
C LYS A 10 4.36 20.69 -17.02
N ASP A 11 5.39 20.16 -17.66
CA ASP A 11 5.76 18.76 -17.50
C ASP A 11 6.08 18.55 -16.01
N VAL A 12 5.16 17.92 -15.29
CA VAL A 12 5.44 17.36 -13.98
C VAL A 12 6.42 16.21 -14.24
N LYS A 13 7.70 16.51 -14.21
CA LYS A 13 8.73 15.47 -14.17
C LYS A 13 8.51 14.69 -12.89
N ASN A 14 7.93 13.50 -13.01
CA ASN A 14 8.02 12.50 -11.96
C ASN A 14 9.50 12.39 -11.57
N ARG A 15 9.85 12.87 -10.39
CA ARG A 15 11.17 12.61 -9.81
C ARG A 15 11.18 11.14 -9.45
N VAL A 16 11.66 10.30 -10.34
CA VAL A 16 12.07 8.94 -9.97
C VAL A 16 13.26 9.12 -9.02
N SER A 17 13.01 9.01 -7.73
CA SER A 17 14.09 8.94 -6.74
C SER A 17 14.80 7.60 -6.96
N SER A 18 16.09 7.63 -7.29
CA SER A 18 16.89 6.41 -7.41
C SER A 18 17.49 6.08 -6.06
N SER A 19 17.16 4.91 -5.51
CA SER A 19 17.89 4.39 -4.35
C SER A 19 19.31 4.02 -4.75
N THR A 20 20.27 4.37 -3.89
CA THR A 20 21.65 3.83 -3.94
C THR A 20 21.77 2.51 -3.20
N SER A 21 20.75 2.14 -2.39
CA SER A 21 20.68 0.87 -1.69
C SER A 21 20.35 -0.29 -2.62
N ASN A 22 20.89 -1.46 -2.29
CA ASN A 22 20.56 -2.70 -2.98
C ASN A 22 19.20 -3.28 -2.55
N GLN A 23 18.71 -2.89 -1.36
CA GLN A 23 17.41 -3.29 -0.85
C GLN A 23 16.60 -2.06 -0.45
N TYR A 24 15.36 -1.98 -0.92
CA TYR A 24 14.45 -0.88 -0.60
C TYR A 24 13.00 -1.22 -0.82
N ILE A 25 12.14 -0.49 -0.13
CA ILE A 25 10.71 -0.41 -0.39
C ILE A 25 10.43 0.81 -1.27
N VAL A 26 9.56 0.67 -2.26
CA VAL A 26 9.00 1.77 -3.05
C VAL A 26 7.48 1.83 -2.88
N ILE A 27 6.94 3.03 -2.75
CA ILE A 27 5.50 3.27 -2.70
C ILE A 27 4.93 3.23 -4.12
N LEU A 28 4.05 2.27 -4.40
CA LEU A 28 3.44 2.09 -5.73
C LEU A 28 2.01 2.64 -5.81
N GLY A 29 1.45 3.01 -4.69
CA GLY A 29 0.14 3.61 -4.57
C GLY A 29 -0.16 3.97 -3.12
N THR A 30 -1.08 4.91 -2.91
CA THR A 30 -1.40 5.44 -1.57
C THR A 30 -2.89 5.58 -1.30
N ALA A 31 -3.75 5.43 -2.32
CA ALA A 31 -5.19 5.57 -2.17
C ALA A 31 -5.83 4.30 -1.57
N GLN A 32 -6.97 4.46 -0.92
CA GLN A 32 -7.82 3.37 -0.44
C GLN A 32 -8.49 2.66 -1.62
N ASP A 33 -8.97 1.45 -1.45
CA ASP A 33 -9.59 0.45 -2.37
C ASP A 33 -10.16 0.97 -3.69
N GLY A 34 -10.96 2.03 -3.63
CA GLY A 34 -11.62 2.62 -4.79
C GLY A 34 -10.72 3.52 -5.64
N GLY A 35 -9.49 3.78 -5.21
CA GLY A 35 -8.54 4.65 -5.91
C GLY A 35 -8.96 6.13 -5.93
N PHE A 36 -8.15 6.92 -6.65
CA PHE A 36 -8.45 8.34 -6.87
C PHE A 36 -8.19 8.70 -8.35
N PRO A 37 -9.16 9.32 -9.09
CA PRO A 37 -10.49 9.71 -8.63
C PRO A 37 -11.38 8.50 -8.31
N HIS A 38 -12.29 8.66 -7.35
CA HIS A 38 -13.21 7.60 -6.96
C HIS A 38 -14.42 7.55 -7.89
N ILE A 39 -14.87 6.34 -8.22
CA ILE A 39 -16.01 6.10 -9.10
C ILE A 39 -17.27 6.83 -8.58
N GLY A 40 -17.94 7.57 -9.45
CA GLY A 40 -19.19 8.27 -9.15
C GLY A 40 -19.06 9.48 -8.21
N CYS A 41 -17.87 9.82 -7.74
CA CYS A 41 -17.67 10.99 -6.89
C CYS A 41 -17.75 12.29 -7.71
N GLN A 42 -18.69 13.17 -7.33
CA GLN A 42 -18.85 14.51 -7.91
C GLN A 42 -18.36 15.63 -6.97
N ARG A 43 -17.72 15.28 -5.86
CA ARG A 43 -17.16 16.25 -4.91
C ARG A 43 -15.90 16.90 -5.47
N GLN A 44 -15.55 18.08 -4.95
CA GLN A 44 -14.39 18.86 -5.40
C GLN A 44 -13.09 18.03 -5.40
N CYS A 45 -12.90 17.14 -4.43
CA CYS A 45 -11.71 16.27 -4.39
C CYS A 45 -11.49 15.52 -5.72
N CYS A 46 -12.54 14.89 -6.29
CA CYS A 46 -12.43 14.15 -7.54
C CYS A 46 -12.63 15.03 -8.78
N SER A 47 -13.43 16.11 -8.71
CA SER A 47 -13.59 17.07 -9.82
C SER A 47 -12.26 17.69 -10.23
N ASN A 48 -11.39 17.99 -9.27
CA ASN A 48 -10.05 18.53 -9.51
C ASN A 48 -9.21 17.65 -10.46
N PHE A 49 -9.39 16.33 -10.42
CA PHE A 49 -8.71 15.44 -11.37
C PHE A 49 -9.22 15.66 -12.80
N TYR A 50 -10.53 15.72 -13.02
CA TYR A 50 -11.11 15.90 -14.35
C TYR A 50 -10.87 17.31 -14.91
N GLU A 51 -10.60 18.28 -14.04
CA GLU A 51 -10.20 19.66 -14.39
C GLU A 51 -8.67 19.77 -14.61
N GLY A 52 -7.90 18.68 -14.44
CA GLY A 52 -6.44 18.66 -14.63
C GLY A 52 -5.65 19.36 -13.51
N ILE A 53 -6.28 19.58 -12.35
CA ILE A 53 -5.67 20.22 -11.18
C ILE A 53 -4.87 19.19 -10.35
N SER A 54 -5.38 17.96 -10.23
CA SER A 54 -4.73 16.87 -9.50
C SER A 54 -4.45 15.67 -10.40
N SER A 55 -3.51 14.81 -10.00
CA SER A 55 -3.14 13.60 -10.72
C SER A 55 -3.86 12.37 -10.16
N LYS A 56 -4.03 11.31 -10.97
CA LYS A 56 -4.49 10.01 -10.51
C LYS A 56 -3.56 9.51 -9.40
N GLN A 57 -4.16 8.90 -8.37
CA GLN A 57 -3.45 8.17 -7.32
C GLN A 57 -3.86 6.70 -7.37
N LYS A 58 -2.88 5.81 -7.39
CA LYS A 58 -3.11 4.35 -7.41
C LYS A 58 -3.45 3.84 -6.02
N VAL A 59 -4.16 2.72 -5.99
CA VAL A 59 -4.49 2.01 -4.75
C VAL A 59 -3.23 1.56 -4.04
N VAL A 60 -3.25 1.57 -2.71
CA VAL A 60 -2.10 1.32 -1.83
C VAL A 60 -1.39 0.00 -2.15
N SER A 61 -0.12 0.10 -2.43
CA SER A 61 0.76 -1.04 -2.65
C SER A 61 2.20 -0.66 -2.42
N LEU A 62 3.00 -1.61 -1.93
CA LEU A 62 4.44 -1.47 -1.80
C LEU A 62 5.15 -2.43 -2.76
N GLY A 63 6.20 -1.95 -3.39
CA GLY A 63 7.21 -2.80 -4.04
C GLY A 63 8.39 -3.00 -3.11
N LEU A 64 8.83 -4.23 -2.91
CA LEU A 64 10.06 -4.56 -2.19
C LEU A 64 11.08 -5.10 -3.19
N VAL A 65 12.23 -4.45 -3.28
CA VAL A 65 13.27 -4.76 -4.26
C VAL A 65 14.53 -5.23 -3.55
N ASP A 66 15.09 -6.35 -4.01
CA ASP A 66 16.41 -6.87 -3.65
C ASP A 66 17.27 -7.04 -4.91
N LYS A 67 18.12 -6.06 -5.19
CA LYS A 67 19.02 -6.07 -6.36
C LYS A 67 20.12 -7.12 -6.25
N GLU A 68 20.55 -7.48 -5.03
CA GLU A 68 21.56 -8.52 -4.82
C GLU A 68 21.02 -9.91 -5.16
N ALA A 69 19.74 -10.16 -4.87
CA ALA A 69 19.05 -11.39 -5.19
C ALA A 69 18.44 -11.41 -6.60
N ASP A 70 18.39 -10.27 -7.31
CA ASP A 70 17.65 -10.06 -8.55
C ASP A 70 16.15 -10.38 -8.39
N MET A 71 15.56 -10.00 -7.25
CA MET A 71 14.19 -10.32 -6.87
C MET A 71 13.39 -9.07 -6.50
N LYS A 72 12.09 -9.11 -6.81
CA LYS A 72 11.13 -8.08 -6.46
C LYS A 72 9.81 -8.69 -6.01
N PHE A 73 9.20 -8.07 -5.01
CA PHE A 73 7.96 -8.51 -4.39
C PHE A 73 6.94 -7.38 -4.36
N LEU A 74 5.67 -7.75 -4.42
CA LEU A 74 4.55 -6.82 -4.32
C LEU A 74 3.77 -7.09 -3.02
N PHE A 75 3.43 -6.04 -2.29
CA PHE A 75 2.45 -6.09 -1.22
C PHE A 75 1.16 -5.46 -1.74
N GLU A 76 0.10 -6.23 -1.78
CA GLU A 76 -1.21 -6.01 -2.36
C GLU A 76 -1.28 -6.16 -3.89
N ALA A 77 -2.26 -6.94 -4.35
CA ALA A 77 -2.63 -7.06 -5.77
C ALA A 77 -3.84 -6.18 -6.05
N THR A 78 -3.60 -4.89 -6.22
CA THR A 78 -4.63 -3.86 -6.34
C THR A 78 -5.29 -3.84 -7.73
N PRO A 79 -6.42 -3.13 -7.92
CA PRO A 79 -6.97 -2.85 -9.25
C PRO A 79 -5.98 -2.14 -10.19
N ASP A 80 -4.99 -1.41 -9.66
CA ASP A 80 -3.95 -0.73 -10.42
C ASP A 80 -2.68 -1.58 -10.64
N MET A 81 -2.70 -2.87 -10.27
CA MET A 81 -1.54 -3.76 -10.25
C MET A 81 -0.76 -3.78 -11.58
N THR A 82 -1.43 -3.69 -12.71
CA THR A 82 -0.75 -3.70 -14.02
C THR A 82 0.24 -2.54 -14.16
N THR A 83 -0.16 -1.34 -13.76
CA THR A 83 0.70 -0.15 -13.82
C THR A 83 1.75 -0.15 -12.70
N GLN A 84 1.44 -0.74 -11.55
CA GLN A 84 2.36 -0.88 -10.43
C GLN A 84 3.49 -1.87 -10.75
N LEU A 85 3.18 -3.00 -11.40
CA LEU A 85 4.18 -3.95 -11.87
C LEU A 85 5.04 -3.39 -13.02
N ASP A 86 4.42 -2.63 -13.93
CA ASP A 86 5.15 -1.97 -15.02
C ASP A 86 6.15 -0.93 -14.47
N ASP A 87 5.77 -0.20 -13.42
CA ASP A 87 6.64 0.75 -12.72
C ASP A 87 7.83 0.03 -12.05
N LEU A 88 7.56 -1.05 -11.30
CA LEU A 88 8.61 -1.89 -10.71
C LEU A 88 9.60 -2.42 -11.75
N GLU A 89 9.10 -2.91 -12.88
CA GLU A 89 9.92 -3.49 -13.95
C GLU A 89 10.79 -2.42 -14.66
N ARG A 90 10.20 -1.26 -14.99
CA ARG A 90 10.88 -0.26 -15.81
C ARG A 90 11.79 0.66 -15.01
N ASN A 91 11.38 1.01 -13.79
CA ASN A 91 12.02 2.07 -13.03
C ASN A 91 12.85 1.56 -11.83
N HIS A 92 12.64 0.30 -11.41
CA HIS A 92 13.29 -0.21 -10.19
C HIS A 92 14.17 -1.43 -10.43
N LEU A 93 13.61 -2.54 -10.93
CA LEU A 93 14.37 -3.77 -11.18
C LEU A 93 13.82 -4.52 -12.39
N LYS A 94 14.58 -4.50 -13.48
CA LYS A 94 14.32 -5.35 -14.63
C LYS A 94 14.93 -6.72 -14.37
N SER A 95 14.11 -7.72 -14.09
CA SER A 95 14.53 -9.09 -13.81
C SER A 95 13.88 -10.08 -14.79
N GLN A 96 14.27 -11.36 -14.71
CA GLN A 96 13.71 -12.42 -15.58
C GLN A 96 12.22 -12.69 -15.28
N ARG A 97 11.81 -12.52 -14.01
CA ARG A 97 10.43 -12.68 -13.57
C ARG A 97 9.71 -11.33 -13.54
N VAL A 98 8.45 -11.33 -13.94
CA VAL A 98 7.60 -10.13 -13.78
C VAL A 98 7.50 -9.74 -12.32
N ILE A 99 7.36 -10.75 -11.44
CA ILE A 99 7.34 -10.62 -9.99
C ILE A 99 7.75 -11.96 -9.36
N ASP A 100 8.46 -11.94 -8.24
CA ASP A 100 8.89 -13.13 -7.52
C ASP A 100 7.90 -13.57 -6.45
N GLY A 101 7.05 -12.64 -5.98
CA GLY A 101 5.98 -12.96 -5.09
C GLY A 101 5.05 -11.79 -4.78
N VAL A 102 3.82 -12.12 -4.40
CA VAL A 102 2.78 -11.16 -3.99
C VAL A 102 2.30 -11.51 -2.60
N PHE A 103 2.33 -10.56 -1.68
CA PHE A 103 1.83 -10.66 -0.31
C PHE A 103 0.45 -10.02 -0.23
N LEU A 104 -0.53 -10.74 0.32
CA LEU A 104 -1.90 -10.25 0.48
C LEU A 104 -2.22 -10.06 1.95
N THR A 105 -2.78 -8.91 2.31
CA THR A 105 -3.22 -8.64 3.68
C THR A 105 -4.57 -9.28 3.98
N HIS A 106 -5.57 -9.12 3.10
CA HIS A 106 -6.92 -9.60 3.33
C HIS A 106 -7.78 -9.59 2.04
N ALA A 107 -9.03 -10.08 2.13
CA ALA A 107 -9.93 -10.27 1.00
C ALA A 107 -10.92 -9.09 0.80
N HIS A 108 -10.45 -7.84 0.91
CA HIS A 108 -11.17 -6.70 0.36
C HIS A 108 -10.69 -6.38 -1.05
N ILE A 109 -11.60 -5.91 -1.90
CA ILE A 109 -11.39 -5.90 -3.36
C ILE A 109 -10.20 -5.05 -3.80
N GLY A 110 -9.87 -4.00 -3.06
CA GLY A 110 -8.70 -3.15 -3.31
C GLY A 110 -7.36 -3.85 -3.14
N HIS A 111 -7.32 -4.99 -2.40
CA HIS A 111 -6.09 -5.64 -1.98
C HIS A 111 -5.77 -6.93 -2.75
N TYR A 112 -6.75 -7.54 -3.46
CA TYR A 112 -6.52 -8.82 -4.15
C TYR A 112 -7.08 -8.90 -5.58
N ALA A 113 -7.98 -7.97 -5.99
CA ALA A 113 -8.66 -8.06 -7.28
C ALA A 113 -7.71 -8.09 -8.47
N GLY A 114 -6.57 -7.44 -8.37
CA GLY A 114 -5.53 -7.41 -9.39
C GLY A 114 -4.93 -8.76 -9.74
N LEU A 115 -5.06 -9.78 -8.88
CA LEU A 115 -4.61 -11.13 -9.18
C LEU A 115 -5.20 -11.67 -10.50
N MET A 116 -6.40 -11.18 -10.90
CA MET A 116 -7.03 -11.57 -12.17
C MET A 116 -6.10 -11.36 -13.38
N TYR A 117 -5.22 -10.38 -13.34
CA TYR A 117 -4.30 -10.08 -14.44
C TYR A 117 -3.17 -11.11 -14.59
N PHE A 118 -3.00 -12.05 -13.67
CA PHE A 118 -2.10 -13.19 -13.86
C PHE A 118 -2.73 -14.30 -14.71
N GLY A 119 -4.05 -14.26 -14.90
CA GLY A 119 -4.81 -15.23 -15.67
C GLY A 119 -4.47 -15.27 -17.16
N ARG A 120 -4.97 -16.30 -17.81
CA ARG A 120 -4.72 -16.60 -19.23
C ARG A 120 -5.20 -15.51 -20.19
N GLU A 121 -6.18 -14.69 -19.77
CA GLU A 121 -6.73 -13.60 -20.57
C GLU A 121 -5.82 -12.35 -20.57
N ALA A 122 -4.80 -12.32 -19.69
CA ALA A 122 -3.84 -11.24 -19.58
C ALA A 122 -2.40 -11.75 -19.61
N LEU A 123 -1.72 -11.93 -18.46
CA LEU A 123 -0.33 -12.35 -18.42
C LEU A 123 -0.12 -13.82 -18.85
N GLY A 124 -0.99 -14.73 -18.42
CA GLY A 124 -0.97 -16.14 -18.78
C GLY A 124 0.28 -16.92 -18.34
N LYS A 125 1.13 -16.35 -17.48
CA LYS A 125 2.31 -17.05 -16.95
C LYS A 125 1.90 -18.00 -15.84
N LYS A 126 2.79 -18.95 -15.54
CA LYS A 126 2.65 -19.91 -14.46
C LYS A 126 3.57 -19.58 -13.29
N ASP A 127 3.27 -20.20 -12.14
CA ASP A 127 4.12 -20.25 -10.94
C ASP A 127 4.40 -18.89 -10.30
N ILE A 128 3.43 -17.96 -10.37
CA ILE A 128 3.54 -16.72 -9.59
C ILE A 128 3.21 -17.03 -8.14
N THR A 129 4.17 -16.82 -7.25
CA THR A 129 3.99 -17.12 -5.84
C THR A 129 3.10 -16.08 -5.17
N VAL A 130 2.04 -16.54 -4.50
CA VAL A 130 1.14 -15.71 -3.69
C VAL A 130 1.28 -16.14 -2.22
N TYR A 131 1.74 -15.24 -1.39
CA TYR A 131 1.85 -15.40 0.05
C TYR A 131 0.53 -15.01 0.69
N ALA A 132 -0.17 -15.98 1.26
CA ALA A 132 -1.52 -15.79 1.78
C ALA A 132 -1.77 -16.60 3.06
N MET A 133 -2.55 -16.02 3.97
CA MET A 133 -3.05 -16.68 5.16
C MET A 133 -4.04 -17.79 4.80
N PRO A 134 -4.29 -18.77 5.69
CA PRO A 134 -5.11 -19.95 5.40
C PRO A 134 -6.51 -19.67 4.87
N LYS A 135 -7.28 -18.73 5.48
CA LYS A 135 -8.63 -18.41 4.99
C LYS A 135 -8.56 -17.65 3.66
N MET A 136 -7.60 -16.71 3.50
CA MET A 136 -7.37 -16.00 2.24
C MET A 136 -7.08 -16.98 1.09
N ARG A 137 -6.24 -17.97 1.33
CA ARG A 137 -5.98 -19.05 0.36
C ARG A 137 -7.24 -19.84 0.04
N ALA A 138 -7.97 -20.26 1.06
CA ALA A 138 -9.23 -21.01 0.87
C ALA A 138 -10.24 -20.18 0.07
N PHE A 139 -10.34 -18.88 0.35
CA PHE A 139 -11.18 -17.96 -0.41
C PHE A 139 -10.80 -17.94 -1.91
N LEU A 140 -9.54 -17.76 -2.24
CA LEU A 140 -9.09 -17.75 -3.64
C LEU A 140 -9.25 -19.10 -4.33
N GLN A 141 -9.05 -20.22 -3.63
CA GLN A 141 -9.20 -21.56 -4.18
C GLN A 141 -10.66 -21.97 -4.48
N ASN A 142 -11.61 -21.44 -3.70
CA ASN A 142 -12.99 -21.89 -3.75
C ASN A 142 -13.93 -20.94 -4.50
N ASN A 143 -13.46 -19.74 -4.89
CA ASN A 143 -14.29 -18.76 -5.56
C ASN A 143 -13.78 -18.40 -6.94
N GLY A 144 -14.65 -18.49 -7.96
CA GLY A 144 -14.37 -17.95 -9.27
C GLY A 144 -14.38 -16.41 -9.29
N PRO A 145 -13.60 -15.76 -10.16
CA PRO A 145 -12.70 -16.38 -11.15
C PRO A 145 -11.31 -16.77 -10.60
N TRP A 146 -10.95 -16.44 -9.35
CA TRP A 146 -9.61 -16.69 -8.78
C TRP A 146 -9.25 -18.17 -8.69
N SER A 147 -10.22 -19.05 -8.48
CA SER A 147 -9.99 -20.50 -8.47
C SER A 147 -9.44 -21.02 -9.82
N GLN A 148 -9.75 -20.34 -10.93
CA GLN A 148 -9.18 -20.68 -12.22
C GLN A 148 -7.67 -20.41 -12.28
N LEU A 149 -7.19 -19.31 -11.62
CA LEU A 149 -5.76 -19.02 -11.54
C LEU A 149 -4.98 -20.13 -10.85
N VAL A 150 -5.60 -20.72 -9.80
CA VAL A 150 -5.03 -21.85 -9.06
C VAL A 150 -5.05 -23.12 -9.92
N THR A 151 -6.19 -23.44 -10.54
CA THR A 151 -6.36 -24.64 -11.37
C THR A 151 -5.43 -24.64 -12.60
N LEU A 152 -5.19 -23.46 -13.19
CA LEU A 152 -4.29 -23.30 -14.33
C LEU A 152 -2.82 -23.08 -13.91
N GLU A 153 -2.54 -23.11 -12.61
CA GLU A 153 -1.21 -22.85 -12.05
C GLU A 153 -0.64 -21.48 -12.42
N ASN A 154 -1.51 -20.49 -12.72
CA ASN A 154 -1.04 -19.11 -12.89
C ASN A 154 -0.49 -18.57 -11.57
N ILE A 155 -1.12 -18.93 -10.46
CA ILE A 155 -0.63 -18.66 -9.11
C ILE A 155 -0.41 -19.96 -8.35
N ILE A 156 0.63 -19.95 -7.50
CA ILE A 156 0.90 -20.99 -6.51
C ILE A 156 0.98 -20.35 -5.13
N PHE A 157 0.54 -21.06 -4.10
CA PHE A 157 0.53 -20.50 -2.75
C PHE A 157 1.78 -20.84 -1.96
N SER A 158 2.38 -19.82 -1.36
CA SER A 158 3.25 -19.94 -0.20
C SER A 158 2.47 -19.67 1.08
N HIS A 159 2.58 -20.58 2.03
CA HIS A 159 1.77 -20.59 3.23
C HIS A 159 2.29 -19.59 4.26
N LEU A 160 1.44 -18.65 4.66
CA LEU A 160 1.69 -17.78 5.80
C LEU A 160 1.04 -18.36 7.07
N LYS A 161 1.67 -18.07 8.19
CA LYS A 161 1.13 -18.31 9.54
C LYS A 161 1.44 -17.08 10.39
N ALA A 162 0.46 -16.60 11.15
CA ALA A 162 0.63 -15.45 12.01
C ALA A 162 1.85 -15.62 12.93
N ASP A 163 2.62 -14.56 13.09
CA ASP A 163 3.84 -14.47 13.90
C ASP A 163 4.95 -15.46 13.50
N SER A 164 4.86 -16.03 12.28
CA SER A 164 5.88 -16.94 11.73
C SER A 164 6.63 -16.27 10.58
N THR A 165 7.94 -16.16 10.72
CA THR A 165 8.79 -15.48 9.73
C THR A 165 9.03 -16.37 8.50
N VAL A 166 8.91 -15.78 7.32
CA VAL A 166 9.25 -16.40 6.03
C VAL A 166 10.46 -15.67 5.45
N ALA A 167 11.57 -16.40 5.25
CA ALA A 167 12.71 -15.88 4.51
C ALA A 167 12.38 -15.88 3.01
N ILE A 168 12.45 -14.72 2.36
CA ILE A 168 12.14 -14.56 0.92
C ILE A 168 13.40 -14.38 0.07
N THR A 169 14.49 -13.88 0.67
CA THR A 169 15.84 -13.93 0.12
C THR A 169 16.82 -14.28 1.25
N LYS A 170 18.10 -14.26 1.00
CA LYS A 170 19.11 -14.51 2.05
C LYS A 170 19.12 -13.46 3.16
N SER A 171 18.58 -12.28 2.90
CA SER A 171 18.64 -11.12 3.79
C SER A 171 17.33 -10.35 3.90
N LEU A 172 16.25 -10.87 3.33
CA LEU A 172 14.90 -10.34 3.46
C LEU A 172 13.98 -11.38 4.08
N ASP A 173 13.31 -10.97 5.15
CA ASP A 173 12.29 -11.74 5.86
C ASP A 173 10.97 -10.97 5.93
N VAL A 174 9.88 -11.70 5.92
CA VAL A 174 8.53 -11.17 6.13
C VAL A 174 7.81 -11.97 7.20
N THR A 175 7.24 -11.28 8.17
CA THR A 175 6.44 -11.88 9.25
C THR A 175 5.05 -11.30 9.22
N PRO A 176 4.00 -12.07 8.89
CA PRO A 176 2.62 -11.64 9.01
C PRO A 176 2.18 -11.64 10.49
N PHE A 177 1.34 -10.72 10.89
CA PHE A 177 0.69 -10.68 12.19
C PHE A 177 -0.77 -10.26 12.06
N LEU A 178 -1.64 -10.80 12.90
CA LEU A 178 -3.07 -10.49 12.85
C LEU A 178 -3.34 -9.05 13.29
N VAL A 179 -4.26 -8.40 12.59
CA VAL A 179 -4.84 -7.11 12.97
C VAL A 179 -6.37 -7.20 12.94
N PRO A 180 -7.09 -6.51 13.85
CA PRO A 180 -8.54 -6.48 13.82
C PRO A 180 -9.03 -5.70 12.59
N HIS A 181 -9.89 -6.33 11.79
CA HIS A 181 -10.58 -5.68 10.68
C HIS A 181 -11.85 -6.46 10.34
N ARG A 182 -12.58 -6.05 9.30
CA ARG A 182 -13.70 -6.82 8.75
C ARG A 182 -13.17 -8.04 8.00
N ASP A 183 -13.18 -9.19 8.65
CA ASP A 183 -12.58 -10.43 8.18
C ASP A 183 -13.64 -11.47 7.71
N GLU A 184 -14.62 -11.00 6.94
CA GLU A 184 -15.73 -11.83 6.45
C GLU A 184 -15.26 -13.00 5.58
N PHE A 185 -14.20 -12.81 4.78
CA PHE A 185 -13.72 -13.80 3.82
C PHE A 185 -12.31 -14.33 4.12
N SER A 186 -11.53 -13.59 4.87
CA SER A 186 -10.14 -13.96 5.20
C SER A 186 -9.73 -13.41 6.55
N GLU A 187 -8.59 -13.87 7.08
CA GLU A 187 -7.88 -13.13 8.10
C GLU A 187 -7.45 -11.77 7.53
N THR A 188 -7.29 -10.77 8.39
CA THR A 188 -6.58 -9.53 8.06
C THR A 188 -5.24 -9.51 8.78
N VAL A 189 -4.16 -9.25 8.04
CA VAL A 189 -2.80 -9.19 8.57
C VAL A 189 -2.10 -7.90 8.19
N GLY A 190 -1.21 -7.44 9.08
CA GLY A 190 -0.11 -6.58 8.73
C GLY A 190 1.16 -7.40 8.49
N PHE A 191 2.19 -6.77 7.95
CA PHE A 191 3.49 -7.39 7.71
C PHE A 191 4.61 -6.62 8.40
N LYS A 192 5.51 -7.35 9.09
CA LYS A 192 6.83 -6.86 9.48
C LYS A 192 7.83 -7.33 8.43
N ILE A 193 8.48 -6.39 7.77
CA ILE A 193 9.46 -6.62 6.72
C ILE A 193 10.82 -6.30 7.31
N ARG A 194 11.77 -7.23 7.25
CA ARG A 194 13.11 -7.03 7.74
C ARG A 194 14.10 -7.19 6.60
N GLY A 195 14.86 -6.14 6.34
CA GLY A 195 15.96 -6.12 5.41
C GLY A 195 17.31 -6.27 6.11
N LYS A 196 18.39 -6.07 5.36
CA LYS A 196 19.77 -6.20 5.85
C LYS A 196 20.11 -5.16 6.92
N ASN A 197 19.61 -3.95 6.78
CA ASN A 197 19.98 -2.83 7.64
C ASN A 197 18.80 -2.23 8.40
N ARG A 198 17.58 -2.37 7.88
CA ARG A 198 16.39 -1.71 8.40
C ARG A 198 15.17 -2.61 8.33
N SER A 199 14.14 -2.19 9.04
CA SER A 199 12.88 -2.91 9.13
C SER A 199 11.67 -1.98 8.96
N ALA A 200 10.56 -2.55 8.50
CA ALA A 200 9.33 -1.81 8.27
C ALA A 200 8.11 -2.58 8.80
N LEU A 201 7.07 -1.84 9.22
CA LEU A 201 5.70 -2.34 9.37
C LEU A 201 4.86 -1.88 8.17
N PHE A 202 3.98 -2.74 7.70
CA PHE A 202 2.96 -2.40 6.73
C PHE A 202 1.59 -2.85 7.25
N ILE A 203 0.76 -1.89 7.65
CA ILE A 203 -0.60 -2.07 8.17
C ILE A 203 -1.51 -1.11 7.39
N PRO A 204 -1.86 -1.46 6.13
CA PRO A 204 -2.64 -0.56 5.29
C PRO A 204 -4.10 -0.45 5.72
N ASP A 205 -4.62 -1.47 6.39
CA ASP A 205 -6.02 -1.55 6.77
C ASP A 205 -6.18 -2.22 8.13
N ILE A 206 -6.82 -1.54 9.06
CA ILE A 206 -7.04 -1.98 10.44
C ILE A 206 -8.29 -1.29 11.01
N ASN A 207 -8.94 -1.91 11.98
CA ASN A 207 -9.91 -1.26 12.85
C ASN A 207 -9.21 -0.32 13.84
N LYS A 208 -10.00 0.39 14.67
CA LYS A 208 -9.47 1.28 15.72
C LYS A 208 -8.36 0.61 16.52
N TRP A 209 -7.26 1.31 16.78
CA TRP A 209 -6.07 0.79 17.48
C TRP A 209 -6.40 0.15 18.83
N GLN A 210 -7.45 0.63 19.53
CA GLN A 210 -7.90 0.10 20.82
C GLN A 210 -8.46 -1.32 20.74
N LEU A 211 -8.81 -1.80 19.53
CA LEU A 211 -9.28 -3.16 19.29
C LEU A 211 -8.14 -4.14 19.01
N TRP A 212 -6.92 -3.64 18.81
CA TRP A 212 -5.77 -4.48 18.57
C TRP A 212 -5.11 -4.89 19.89
N GLU A 213 -4.72 -6.14 20.02
CA GLU A 213 -4.08 -6.69 21.22
C GLU A 213 -2.68 -6.09 21.47
N LYS A 214 -2.03 -5.55 20.41
CA LYS A 214 -0.71 -4.92 20.50
C LYS A 214 -0.84 -3.40 20.59
N ASN A 215 0.18 -2.75 21.15
CA ASN A 215 0.26 -1.30 21.20
C ASN A 215 1.04 -0.77 20.00
N ILE A 216 0.40 0.03 19.14
CA ILE A 216 1.03 0.54 17.92
C ILE A 216 2.28 1.37 18.19
N VAL A 217 2.32 2.14 19.28
CA VAL A 217 3.50 2.94 19.62
C VAL A 217 4.70 2.02 19.94
N GLU A 218 4.46 0.95 20.70
CA GLU A 218 5.51 -0.03 21.02
C GLU A 218 5.95 -0.83 19.79
N GLU A 219 5.06 -1.14 18.87
CA GLU A 219 5.44 -1.80 17.61
C GLU A 219 6.27 -0.88 16.71
N VAL A 220 5.94 0.41 16.63
CA VAL A 220 6.72 1.41 15.86
C VAL A 220 8.11 1.64 16.46
N LYS A 221 8.28 1.52 17.78
CA LYS A 221 9.60 1.59 18.43
C LYS A 221 10.57 0.51 17.94
N GLN A 222 10.05 -0.63 17.45
CA GLN A 222 10.83 -1.79 17.03
C GLN A 222 11.26 -1.76 15.56
N VAL A 223 10.83 -0.77 14.77
CA VAL A 223 11.11 -0.69 13.33
C VAL A 223 11.61 0.69 12.92
N ASP A 224 12.18 0.79 11.74
CA ASP A 224 12.67 2.05 11.18
C ASP A 224 11.58 2.81 10.42
N TYR A 225 10.61 2.09 9.86
CA TYR A 225 9.47 2.63 9.10
C TYR A 225 8.18 1.95 9.50
N ALA A 226 7.09 2.69 9.55
CA ALA A 226 5.76 2.14 9.80
C ALA A 226 4.75 2.76 8.84
N PHE A 227 4.37 2.01 7.81
CA PHE A 227 3.33 2.38 6.85
C PHE A 227 1.98 2.01 7.44
N LEU A 228 1.22 3.01 7.89
CA LEU A 228 0.02 2.83 8.69
C LEU A 228 -1.22 3.36 8.00
N ASP A 229 -2.35 2.68 8.25
CA ASP A 229 -3.69 3.08 7.82
C ASP A 229 -3.98 4.54 8.17
N ALA A 230 -4.40 5.28 7.17
CA ALA A 230 -4.78 6.68 7.24
C ALA A 230 -6.00 6.98 6.36
N THR A 231 -6.94 6.05 6.32
CA THR A 231 -8.11 6.14 5.44
C THR A 231 -8.82 7.48 5.59
N PHE A 232 -9.03 7.97 6.81
CA PHE A 232 -9.65 9.26 7.06
C PHE A 232 -8.78 10.15 7.96
N LEU A 233 -8.82 11.45 7.70
CA LEU A 233 -8.11 12.43 8.52
C LEU A 233 -8.75 12.53 9.91
N LYS A 234 -10.08 12.72 9.95
CA LYS A 234 -10.86 12.99 11.15
C LYS A 234 -12.34 12.65 11.02
N ASP A 235 -13.08 12.81 12.09
CA ASP A 235 -14.54 12.68 12.09
C ASP A 235 -15.20 13.67 11.12
N GLY A 236 -16.34 13.26 10.54
CA GLY A 236 -17.18 14.08 9.65
C GLY A 236 -16.66 14.23 8.22
N GLU A 237 -15.63 13.49 7.80
CA GLU A 237 -15.08 13.59 6.44
C GLU A 237 -16.02 13.06 5.35
N ILE A 238 -16.87 12.09 5.66
CA ILE A 238 -17.88 11.54 4.76
C ILE A 238 -19.28 11.73 5.34
N ASN A 239 -20.29 11.71 4.46
CA ASN A 239 -21.70 11.95 4.84
C ASN A 239 -22.38 10.66 5.36
N ARG A 240 -21.81 10.07 6.40
CA ARG A 240 -22.39 8.98 7.19
C ARG A 240 -21.78 9.00 8.60
N PRO A 241 -22.44 8.36 9.60
CA PRO A 241 -21.84 8.28 10.95
C PRO A 241 -20.46 7.66 10.91
N MET A 242 -19.45 8.41 11.35
CA MET A 242 -18.06 7.91 11.37
C MET A 242 -17.85 6.83 12.45
N SER A 243 -18.77 6.68 13.40
CA SER A 243 -18.80 5.56 14.34
C SER A 243 -18.97 4.20 13.67
N GLU A 244 -19.51 4.19 12.43
CA GLU A 244 -19.63 2.99 11.60
C GLU A 244 -18.37 2.71 10.78
N VAL A 245 -17.38 3.63 10.82
CA VAL A 245 -16.13 3.52 10.08
C VAL A 245 -15.08 2.87 10.97
N PRO A 246 -14.62 1.67 10.64
CA PRO A 246 -13.75 0.92 11.55
C PRO A 246 -12.32 1.48 11.66
N HIS A 247 -11.85 2.22 10.64
CA HIS A 247 -10.45 2.69 10.55
C HIS A 247 -10.09 3.70 11.63
N PRO A 248 -8.84 3.71 12.12
CA PRO A 248 -8.33 4.80 12.94
C PRO A 248 -8.24 6.08 12.08
N PHE A 249 -8.55 7.23 12.68
CA PHE A 249 -8.30 8.50 12.02
C PHE A 249 -6.81 8.89 12.17
N ILE A 250 -6.31 9.67 11.23
CA ILE A 250 -4.95 10.23 11.35
C ILE A 250 -4.81 11.01 12.67
N GLU A 251 -5.81 11.82 13.04
CA GLU A 251 -5.81 12.58 14.30
C GLU A 251 -5.73 11.66 15.52
N GLU A 252 -6.45 10.53 15.52
CA GLU A 252 -6.39 9.53 16.61
C GLU A 252 -4.99 8.89 16.70
N THR A 253 -4.42 8.52 15.55
CA THR A 253 -3.07 7.97 15.51
C THR A 253 -2.04 8.99 16.00
N MET A 254 -2.12 10.25 15.55
CA MET A 254 -1.23 11.32 16.01
C MET A 254 -1.32 11.56 17.52
N GLN A 255 -2.52 11.45 18.10
CA GLN A 255 -2.74 11.60 19.54
C GLN A 255 -2.02 10.50 20.33
N LEU A 256 -2.02 9.24 19.87
CA LEU A 256 -1.29 8.15 20.53
C LEU A 256 0.21 8.43 20.62
N PHE A 257 0.76 9.14 19.66
CA PHE A 257 2.18 9.51 19.60
C PHE A 257 2.46 10.91 20.18
N GLU A 258 1.50 11.60 20.80
CA GLU A 258 1.63 13.01 21.20
C GLU A 258 2.89 13.26 22.04
N ASN A 259 3.17 12.39 23.00
CA ASN A 259 4.29 12.51 23.94
C ASN A 259 5.59 11.86 23.46
N GLU A 260 5.59 11.28 22.26
CA GLU A 260 6.77 10.62 21.70
C GLU A 260 7.71 11.61 21.01
N SER A 261 8.97 11.22 20.85
CA SER A 261 9.99 12.06 20.20
C SER A 261 9.66 12.32 18.72
N LYS A 262 10.20 13.39 18.15
CA LYS A 262 10.04 13.69 16.74
C LYS A 262 10.64 12.59 15.86
N GLU A 263 11.72 11.95 16.28
CA GLU A 263 12.37 10.83 15.60
C GLU A 263 11.42 9.62 15.52
N LEU A 264 10.69 9.32 16.59
CA LEU A 264 9.72 8.22 16.58
C LEU A 264 8.51 8.54 15.70
N LYS A 265 7.97 9.76 15.81
CA LYS A 265 6.88 10.24 14.95
C LYS A 265 7.25 10.15 13.47
N ASN A 266 8.51 10.46 13.14
CA ASN A 266 9.00 10.42 11.76
C ASN A 266 9.12 9.01 11.18
N ARG A 267 9.05 7.96 12.00
CA ARG A 267 8.94 6.56 11.52
C ARG A 267 7.54 6.24 11.00
N VAL A 268 6.52 6.97 11.46
CA VAL A 268 5.13 6.80 11.01
C VAL A 268 4.94 7.46 9.66
N ILE A 269 4.49 6.68 8.69
CA ILE A 269 4.25 7.08 7.31
C ILE A 269 2.82 6.67 6.96
N PHE A 270 1.95 7.64 6.81
CA PHE A 270 0.55 7.41 6.50
C PHE A 270 0.36 6.96 5.05
N VAL A 271 -0.49 5.93 4.85
CA VAL A 271 -0.88 5.35 3.56
C VAL A 271 -2.39 5.06 3.55
N HIS A 272 -2.95 4.54 2.46
CA HIS A 272 -4.32 4.07 2.35
C HIS A 272 -5.37 5.20 2.50
N PHE A 273 -5.14 6.34 1.86
CA PHE A 273 -6.03 7.50 1.97
C PHE A 273 -7.33 7.32 1.17
N ASN A 274 -8.48 7.54 1.80
CA ASN A 274 -9.72 7.68 1.06
C ASN A 274 -9.65 8.89 0.11
N HIS A 275 -10.38 8.84 -1.00
CA HIS A 275 -10.42 9.92 -1.99
C HIS A 275 -10.86 11.28 -1.43
N THR A 276 -11.57 11.29 -0.29
CA THR A 276 -11.99 12.50 0.42
C THR A 276 -10.94 13.05 1.37
N ASN A 277 -9.97 12.22 1.76
CA ASN A 277 -8.92 12.62 2.68
C ASN A 277 -8.00 13.67 2.04
N PRO A 278 -7.95 14.90 2.57
CA PRO A 278 -7.16 15.96 1.96
C PRO A 278 -5.65 15.67 1.98
N VAL A 279 -5.17 14.81 2.88
CA VAL A 279 -3.75 14.42 2.99
C VAL A 279 -3.27 13.65 1.74
N LEU A 280 -4.19 13.04 0.99
CA LEU A 280 -3.89 12.41 -0.31
C LEU A 280 -3.29 13.42 -1.32
N GLN A 281 -3.64 14.71 -1.19
CA GLN A 281 -3.14 15.76 -2.08
C GLN A 281 -1.81 16.31 -1.55
N PRO A 282 -0.71 16.26 -2.34
CA PRO A 282 0.62 16.65 -1.88
C PRO A 282 0.74 18.08 -1.35
N ASP A 283 -0.03 18.99 -1.93
CA ASP A 283 0.02 20.43 -1.61
C ASP A 283 -1.05 20.87 -0.61
N SER A 284 -1.73 19.92 0.07
CA SER A 284 -2.76 20.26 1.05
C SER A 284 -2.15 20.83 2.34
N LYS A 285 -2.89 21.75 2.97
CA LYS A 285 -2.50 22.30 4.29
C LYS A 285 -2.56 21.25 5.39
N GLU A 286 -3.43 20.25 5.24
CA GLU A 286 -3.58 19.13 6.18
C GLU A 286 -2.33 18.24 6.13
N ARG A 287 -1.80 17.97 4.92
CA ARG A 287 -0.53 17.24 4.78
C ARG A 287 0.64 18.02 5.39
N ALA A 288 0.75 19.30 5.08
CA ALA A 288 1.78 20.18 5.68
C ALA A 288 1.69 20.19 7.22
N PHE A 289 0.48 20.20 7.77
CA PHE A 289 0.25 20.17 9.22
C PHE A 289 0.78 18.87 9.86
N ILE A 290 0.46 17.69 9.30
CA ILE A 290 0.95 16.43 9.88
C ILE A 290 2.48 16.31 9.77
N GLU A 291 3.08 16.84 8.69
CA GLU A 291 4.53 16.86 8.52
C GLU A 291 5.21 17.81 9.52
N GLU A 292 4.62 18.98 9.81
CA GLU A 292 5.09 19.88 10.86
C GLU A 292 5.08 19.21 12.24
N LYS A 293 4.08 18.37 12.50
CA LYS A 293 3.98 17.56 13.74
C LYS A 293 4.99 16.42 13.81
N GLY A 294 5.77 16.20 12.77
CA GLY A 294 6.85 15.22 12.70
C GLY A 294 6.47 13.88 12.09
N PHE A 295 5.25 13.72 11.62
CA PHE A 295 4.78 12.54 10.88
C PHE A 295 5.07 12.68 9.40
N ARG A 296 4.83 11.61 8.64
CA ARG A 296 5.01 11.60 7.18
C ARG A 296 3.75 11.09 6.49
N ALA A 297 3.49 11.57 5.30
CA ALA A 297 2.50 10.99 4.40
C ALA A 297 3.20 10.48 3.14
N ALA A 298 2.93 9.24 2.74
CA ALA A 298 3.54 8.66 1.57
C ALA A 298 3.09 9.33 0.28
N SER A 299 4.00 9.34 -0.69
CA SER A 299 3.71 9.67 -2.09
C SER A 299 4.15 8.51 -2.99
N GLU A 300 3.48 8.33 -4.13
CA GLU A 300 3.93 7.37 -5.14
C GLU A 300 5.36 7.71 -5.58
N GLY A 301 6.20 6.69 -5.64
CA GLY A 301 7.62 6.81 -5.98
C GLY A 301 8.56 7.12 -4.81
N ASP A 302 8.04 7.32 -3.58
CA ASP A 302 8.89 7.43 -2.39
C ASP A 302 9.64 6.11 -2.17
N ILE A 303 10.94 6.23 -1.82
CA ILE A 303 11.83 5.08 -1.61
C ILE A 303 12.36 5.08 -0.17
N TYR A 304 12.40 3.89 0.43
CA TYR A 304 12.84 3.63 1.80
C TYR A 304 13.87 2.50 1.79
N ASP A 305 15.11 2.80 2.07
CA ASP A 305 16.21 1.83 2.12
C ASP A 305 15.99 0.79 3.23
N MET A 306 16.33 -0.49 2.95
CA MET A 306 16.11 -1.64 3.85
C MET A 306 17.41 -2.32 4.32
#